data_b63296296c25cb14a48a5c472c2c5828
#
_entry.id   b63296296c25cb14a48a5c472c2c5828
#
_cell.length_a   1.000
_cell.length_b   1.000
_cell.length_c   1.000
_cell.angle_alpha   90.00
_cell.angle_beta   90.00
_cell.angle_gamma   90.00
#
_symmetry.space_group_name_H-M   'P 1'
#
loop_
_entity.id
_entity.type
_entity.pdbx_description
1 polymer ?
#
loop_
_entity_poly.entity_id
_entity_poly.type
_entity_poly.pdbx_seq_one_letter_code
_entity_poly.pdbx_strand_id
1 'polypeptide(L)'
;MIKTKIIATLGPSCSKPDVLEPMIDHGVDIFRLNFSHGTLDGHAQLLKALNDVRTQHRHTTAVMGDLCGPKIRIGRIQPDGETLTEGDETFIVHGGEQGNIDRFSTNYESFSKDVEVGQRVFIDDGQIALQVIRKDGDQTVCKVVVGGPLHSNKGINLPDTTISIPSITERDWECVDWAIQHKVDFLALSFVRSAEEINLLKSHLGKAGTDIKVVAKIETPQALTHLESIIQASDAILVARGDLGVEMDLAEVPIIQKKITLICRRLGKPVIVATQMLQSMIGSPVATRAEVSDVANAIMDLTDAVMLSGETAVGKYPLKAADTIRRIASVTENFV
;
A
#
# COMPACT_ATOMS: atom_id res chain seq x y z
N MET A 1 20.24 -6.05 20.36
CA MET A 1 19.56 -5.04 19.51
C MET A 1 19.09 -5.77 18.28
N ILE A 2 17.80 -5.70 17.93
CA ILE A 2 17.28 -6.33 16.69
C ILE A 2 17.81 -5.58 15.47
N LYS A 3 18.04 -6.32 14.38
CA LYS A 3 18.54 -5.79 13.09
C LYS A 3 17.37 -5.36 12.22
N THR A 4 16.29 -6.14 12.19
CA THR A 4 15.06 -5.89 11.43
C THR A 4 14.41 -4.60 11.90
N LYS A 5 14.21 -3.64 11.01
CA LYS A 5 13.57 -2.36 11.31
C LYS A 5 12.06 -2.51 11.40
N ILE A 6 11.45 -1.74 12.30
CA ILE A 6 10.00 -1.71 12.49
C ILE A 6 9.46 -0.41 11.93
N ILE A 7 8.53 -0.52 10.99
CA ILE A 7 7.81 0.62 10.42
C ILE A 7 6.39 0.59 10.97
N ALA A 8 5.94 1.71 11.55
CA ALA A 8 4.58 1.86 12.07
C ALA A 8 3.85 3.00 11.35
N THR A 9 2.61 2.77 10.93
CA THR A 9 1.80 3.81 10.30
C THR A 9 1.19 4.72 11.36
N LEU A 10 1.40 6.03 11.21
CA LEU A 10 0.76 7.05 12.02
C LEU A 10 -0.73 7.17 11.68
N GLY A 11 -1.53 7.37 12.71
CA GLY A 11 -2.96 7.55 12.58
C GLY A 11 -3.61 7.89 13.92
N PRO A 12 -4.94 7.93 13.99
CA PRO A 12 -5.68 8.34 15.18
C PRO A 12 -5.31 7.57 16.45
N SER A 13 -4.98 6.27 16.30
CA SER A 13 -4.68 5.40 17.46
C SER A 13 -3.31 5.63 18.08
N CYS A 14 -2.38 6.27 17.36
CA CYS A 14 -1.01 6.49 17.85
C CYS A 14 -0.53 7.94 17.67
N SER A 15 -1.46 8.92 17.58
CA SER A 15 -1.12 10.33 17.39
C SER A 15 -0.71 11.07 18.65
N LYS A 16 -0.95 10.50 19.83
CA LYS A 16 -0.68 11.15 21.12
C LYS A 16 0.73 10.85 21.63
N PRO A 17 1.39 11.80 22.33
CA PRO A 17 2.73 11.59 22.87
C PRO A 17 2.84 10.38 23.80
N ASP A 18 1.82 10.14 24.64
CA ASP A 18 1.74 8.99 25.56
C ASP A 18 1.68 7.61 24.88
N VAL A 19 1.44 7.59 23.57
CA VAL A 19 1.51 6.38 22.74
C VAL A 19 2.77 6.39 21.86
N LEU A 20 3.11 7.54 21.26
CA LEU A 20 4.28 7.67 20.35
C LEU A 20 5.60 7.37 21.05
N GLU A 21 5.81 7.95 22.24
CA GLU A 21 7.03 7.74 23.01
C GLU A 21 7.26 6.26 23.35
N PRO A 22 6.30 5.54 23.98
CA PRO A 22 6.45 4.11 24.17
C PRO A 22 6.64 3.30 22.90
N MET A 23 6.04 3.69 21.75
CA MET A 23 6.28 2.99 20.48
C MET A 23 7.75 3.12 20.02
N ILE A 24 8.34 4.31 20.19
CA ILE A 24 9.75 4.53 19.88
C ILE A 24 10.63 3.71 20.82
N ASP A 25 10.35 3.73 22.11
CA ASP A 25 11.07 2.94 23.12
C ASP A 25 10.98 1.42 22.88
N HIS A 26 9.87 0.96 22.30
CA HIS A 26 9.68 -0.42 21.88
C HIS A 26 10.31 -0.73 20.52
N GLY A 27 11.05 0.23 19.92
CA GLY A 27 11.90 0.00 18.77
C GLY A 27 11.25 0.26 17.42
N VAL A 28 10.23 1.12 17.36
CA VAL A 28 9.76 1.64 16.06
C VAL A 28 10.85 2.57 15.50
N ASP A 29 11.40 2.20 14.36
CA ASP A 29 12.49 2.92 13.69
C ASP A 29 11.97 3.97 12.69
N ILE A 30 10.82 3.71 12.05
CA ILE A 30 10.27 4.56 10.99
C ILE A 30 8.77 4.74 11.21
N PHE A 31 8.30 5.98 11.13
CA PHE A 31 6.86 6.25 11.10
C PHE A 31 6.41 6.58 9.67
N ARG A 32 5.34 5.88 9.22
CA ARG A 32 4.76 6.07 7.90
C ARG A 32 3.55 7.01 7.96
N LEU A 33 3.51 7.99 7.07
CA LEU A 33 2.36 8.84 6.76
C LEU A 33 1.72 8.32 5.47
N ASN A 34 0.49 7.82 5.54
CA ASN A 34 -0.22 7.29 4.39
C ASN A 34 -1.06 8.38 3.71
N PHE A 35 -0.59 8.95 2.61
CA PHE A 35 -1.26 10.02 1.90
C PHE A 35 -2.55 9.60 1.17
N SER A 36 -2.86 8.29 1.13
CA SER A 36 -4.16 7.79 0.63
C SER A 36 -5.33 8.15 1.55
N HIS A 37 -5.05 8.56 2.78
CA HIS A 37 -6.05 8.90 3.80
C HIS A 37 -5.72 10.22 4.48
N GLY A 38 -6.76 10.93 4.93
CA GLY A 38 -6.59 12.20 5.62
C GLY A 38 -6.29 13.37 4.69
N THR A 39 -5.80 14.46 5.28
CA THR A 39 -5.43 15.69 4.60
C THR A 39 -3.97 16.04 4.88
N LEU A 40 -3.33 16.87 4.06
CA LEU A 40 -1.96 17.32 4.28
C LEU A 40 -1.81 18.07 5.62
N ASP A 41 -2.83 18.84 6.02
CA ASP A 41 -2.85 19.50 7.35
C ASP A 41 -2.92 18.50 8.49
N GLY A 42 -3.71 17.42 8.32
CA GLY A 42 -3.76 16.32 9.29
C GLY A 42 -2.42 15.61 9.42
N HIS A 43 -1.73 15.37 8.29
CA HIS A 43 -0.38 14.81 8.30
C HIS A 43 0.65 15.75 8.93
N ALA A 44 0.51 17.07 8.73
CA ALA A 44 1.36 18.06 9.40
C ALA A 44 1.20 18.02 10.92
N GLN A 45 -0.03 17.84 11.43
CA GLN A 45 -0.31 17.70 12.85
C GLN A 45 0.31 16.41 13.43
N LEU A 46 0.17 15.27 12.72
CA LEU A 46 0.79 13.99 13.12
C LEU A 46 2.32 14.10 13.15
N LEU A 47 2.91 14.69 12.13
CA LEU A 47 4.36 14.90 12.03
C LEU A 47 4.86 15.84 13.14
N LYS A 48 4.09 16.90 13.45
CA LYS A 48 4.42 17.81 14.54
C LYS A 48 4.44 17.05 15.89
N ALA A 49 3.42 16.26 16.19
CA ALA A 49 3.35 15.47 17.41
C ALA A 49 4.55 14.51 17.52
N LEU A 50 4.93 13.84 16.44
CA LEU A 50 6.11 12.99 16.39
C LEU A 50 7.40 13.77 16.63
N ASN A 51 7.56 14.94 16.00
CA ASN A 51 8.74 15.78 16.13
C ASN A 51 8.88 16.35 17.54
N ASP A 52 7.77 16.70 18.19
CA ASP A 52 7.77 17.16 19.59
C ASP A 52 8.32 16.06 20.51
N VAL A 53 7.89 14.79 20.35
CA VAL A 53 8.41 13.64 21.11
C VAL A 53 9.88 13.38 20.78
N ARG A 54 10.26 13.33 19.49
CA ARG A 54 11.66 13.10 19.06
C ARG A 54 12.63 14.13 19.66
N THR A 55 12.24 15.39 19.66
CA THR A 55 13.07 16.49 20.19
C THR A 55 13.19 16.41 21.71
N GLN A 56 12.07 16.15 22.40
CA GLN A 56 12.03 16.12 23.87
C GLN A 56 12.86 14.95 24.43
N HIS A 57 12.82 13.78 23.77
CA HIS A 57 13.45 12.56 24.24
C HIS A 57 14.74 12.19 23.46
N ARG A 58 15.18 13.03 22.52
CA ARG A 58 16.37 12.82 21.67
C ARG A 58 16.34 11.52 20.88
N HIS A 59 15.18 11.12 20.43
CA HIS A 59 15.03 9.93 19.57
C HIS A 59 15.34 10.24 18.10
N THR A 60 15.90 9.24 17.41
CA THR A 60 16.22 9.28 15.99
C THR A 60 15.36 8.29 15.23
N THR A 61 14.08 8.59 15.07
CA THR A 61 13.20 7.82 14.18
C THR A 61 13.06 8.54 12.84
N ALA A 62 12.95 7.78 11.76
CA ALA A 62 12.73 8.33 10.42
C ALA A 62 11.24 8.48 10.10
N VAL A 63 10.94 9.23 9.03
CA VAL A 63 9.58 9.43 8.52
C VAL A 63 9.52 9.02 7.06
N MET A 64 8.50 8.24 6.71
CA MET A 64 8.20 7.83 5.35
C MET A 64 6.84 8.37 4.92
N GLY A 65 6.79 9.17 3.85
CA GLY A 65 5.57 9.52 3.15
C GLY A 65 5.23 8.42 2.14
N ASP A 66 4.00 7.93 2.13
CA ASP A 66 3.54 6.89 1.21
C ASP A 66 2.50 7.47 0.26
N LEU A 67 2.88 7.62 -1.02
CA LEU A 67 2.07 8.20 -2.08
C LEU A 67 0.90 7.28 -2.44
N CYS A 68 -0.24 7.87 -2.80
CA CYS A 68 -1.45 7.12 -3.12
C CYS A 68 -1.32 6.34 -4.44
N GLY A 69 -0.70 6.96 -5.44
CA GLY A 69 -0.70 6.48 -6.80
C GLY A 69 -2.08 6.54 -7.47
N PRO A 70 -2.21 5.98 -8.66
CA PRO A 70 -3.43 6.04 -9.47
C PRO A 70 -4.49 5.04 -8.96
N LYS A 71 -5.04 5.25 -7.76
CA LYS A 71 -6.05 4.35 -7.21
C LYS A 71 -7.37 4.51 -7.96
N ILE A 72 -7.73 3.48 -8.74
CA ILE A 72 -9.00 3.42 -9.46
C ILE A 72 -10.10 3.03 -8.46
N ARG A 73 -11.25 3.71 -8.55
CA ARG A 73 -12.40 3.48 -7.65
C ARG A 73 -13.71 3.55 -8.41
N ILE A 74 -14.71 2.86 -7.89
CA ILE A 74 -16.09 3.09 -8.30
C ILE A 74 -16.63 4.38 -7.67
N GLY A 75 -17.63 4.97 -8.33
CA GLY A 75 -18.34 6.13 -7.84
C GLY A 75 -19.33 5.82 -6.70
N ARG A 76 -20.30 6.71 -6.52
CA ARG A 76 -21.39 6.50 -5.55
C ARG A 76 -22.38 5.46 -6.07
N ILE A 77 -22.79 4.57 -5.16
CA ILE A 77 -23.81 3.53 -5.42
C ILE A 77 -25.05 3.85 -4.59
N GLN A 78 -26.22 3.66 -5.17
CA GLN A 78 -27.48 3.79 -4.46
C GLN A 78 -28.54 2.82 -5.01
N PRO A 79 -29.13 1.97 -4.14
CA PRO A 79 -28.82 1.85 -2.72
C PRO A 79 -27.43 1.29 -2.47
N ASP A 80 -26.73 1.82 -1.44
CA ASP A 80 -25.39 1.36 -1.09
C ASP A 80 -25.45 -0.06 -0.48
N GLY A 81 -24.58 -0.96 -0.96
CA GLY A 81 -24.58 -2.35 -0.53
C GLY A 81 -25.59 -3.26 -1.23
N GLU A 82 -26.23 -2.80 -2.32
CA GLU A 82 -27.04 -3.66 -3.18
C GLU A 82 -26.16 -4.77 -3.78
N THR A 83 -26.69 -5.98 -3.87
CA THR A 83 -25.90 -7.17 -4.22
C THR A 83 -25.88 -7.42 -5.71
N LEU A 84 -24.71 -7.44 -6.31
CA LEU A 84 -24.46 -8.00 -7.63
C LEU A 84 -24.61 -9.53 -7.57
N THR A 85 -25.37 -10.11 -8.49
CA THR A 85 -25.61 -11.55 -8.54
C THR A 85 -24.75 -12.21 -9.63
N GLU A 86 -24.16 -13.36 -9.34
CA GLU A 86 -23.41 -14.14 -10.32
C GLU A 86 -24.21 -14.42 -11.58
N GLY A 87 -23.63 -14.14 -12.74
CA GLY A 87 -24.24 -14.31 -14.05
C GLY A 87 -24.91 -13.06 -14.61
N ASP A 88 -25.20 -12.05 -13.78
CA ASP A 88 -25.77 -10.77 -14.23
C ASP A 88 -24.77 -9.96 -15.07
N GLU A 89 -25.29 -9.04 -15.88
CA GLU A 89 -24.51 -8.05 -16.60
C GLU A 89 -24.58 -6.69 -15.90
N THR A 90 -23.48 -5.98 -15.85
CA THR A 90 -23.42 -4.60 -15.35
C THR A 90 -22.59 -3.73 -16.27
N PHE A 91 -22.87 -2.42 -16.26
CA PHE A 91 -22.18 -1.43 -17.09
C PHE A 91 -21.21 -0.61 -16.22
N ILE A 92 -19.95 -0.51 -16.65
CA ILE A 92 -18.97 0.40 -16.07
C ILE A 92 -18.75 1.55 -17.05
N VAL A 93 -18.87 2.79 -16.54
CA VAL A 93 -18.73 4.02 -17.33
C VAL A 93 -17.76 4.98 -16.65
N HIS A 94 -17.18 5.92 -17.39
CA HIS A 94 -16.45 7.03 -16.78
C HIS A 94 -17.40 8.14 -16.37
N GLY A 95 -17.22 8.72 -15.18
CA GLY A 95 -18.00 9.86 -14.70
C GLY A 95 -19.44 9.48 -14.34
N GLY A 96 -20.15 10.45 -13.77
CA GLY A 96 -21.50 10.27 -13.25
C GLY A 96 -21.55 10.43 -11.73
N GLU A 97 -22.63 11.06 -11.22
CA GLU A 97 -22.73 11.37 -9.80
C GLU A 97 -23.17 10.18 -8.96
N GLN A 98 -23.94 9.26 -9.56
CA GLN A 98 -24.56 8.15 -8.86
C GLN A 98 -24.82 6.97 -9.80
N GLY A 99 -24.58 5.74 -9.33
CA GLY A 99 -24.86 4.50 -10.02
C GLY A 99 -25.65 3.51 -9.15
N ASN A 100 -25.91 2.34 -9.70
CA ASN A 100 -26.52 1.18 -9.05
C ASN A 100 -25.85 -0.11 -9.53
N ILE A 101 -26.38 -1.29 -9.21
CA ILE A 101 -25.83 -2.58 -9.63
C ILE A 101 -25.89 -2.79 -11.16
N ASP A 102 -26.86 -2.18 -11.87
CA ASP A 102 -26.95 -2.32 -13.33
C ASP A 102 -25.91 -1.47 -14.04
N ARG A 103 -25.60 -0.28 -13.48
CA ARG A 103 -24.68 0.67 -14.08
C ARG A 103 -24.03 1.55 -13.02
N PHE A 104 -22.71 1.55 -12.97
CA PHE A 104 -21.94 2.42 -12.07
C PHE A 104 -20.72 3.05 -12.75
N SER A 105 -20.25 4.11 -12.14
CA SER A 105 -19.13 4.89 -12.67
C SER A 105 -17.80 4.47 -12.05
N THR A 106 -16.72 4.81 -12.76
CA THR A 106 -15.35 4.81 -12.25
C THR A 106 -14.72 6.20 -12.40
N ASN A 107 -13.75 6.52 -11.54
CA ASN A 107 -12.92 7.71 -11.66
C ASN A 107 -11.84 7.59 -12.74
N TYR A 108 -11.74 6.45 -13.43
CA TYR A 108 -10.76 6.20 -14.47
C TYR A 108 -11.30 6.56 -15.86
N GLU A 109 -10.86 7.71 -16.40
CA GLU A 109 -11.34 8.23 -17.69
C GLU A 109 -11.08 7.26 -18.86
N SER A 110 -9.89 6.65 -18.90
CA SER A 110 -9.51 5.73 -19.97
C SER A 110 -9.97 4.29 -19.73
N PHE A 111 -10.83 4.02 -18.76
CA PHE A 111 -11.24 2.65 -18.41
C PHE A 111 -11.68 1.83 -19.64
N SER A 112 -12.67 2.33 -20.38
CA SER A 112 -13.21 1.64 -21.56
C SER A 112 -12.19 1.50 -22.70
N LYS A 113 -11.17 2.37 -22.77
CA LYS A 113 -10.11 2.29 -23.79
C LYS A 113 -9.09 1.22 -23.45
N ASP A 114 -8.67 1.16 -22.18
CA ASP A 114 -7.55 0.35 -21.73
C ASP A 114 -7.96 -1.11 -21.45
N VAL A 115 -9.19 -1.38 -21.01
CA VAL A 115 -9.65 -2.77 -20.78
C VAL A 115 -10.00 -3.45 -22.10
N GLU A 116 -9.77 -4.76 -22.17
CA GLU A 116 -10.09 -5.59 -23.33
C GLU A 116 -11.11 -6.69 -22.97
N VAL A 117 -11.86 -7.17 -23.99
CA VAL A 117 -12.82 -8.28 -23.80
C VAL A 117 -12.09 -9.52 -23.30
N GLY A 118 -12.65 -10.14 -22.28
CA GLY A 118 -12.11 -11.32 -21.60
C GLY A 118 -11.30 -11.00 -20.34
N GLN A 119 -10.86 -9.76 -20.15
CA GLN A 119 -10.09 -9.34 -18.98
C GLN A 119 -10.96 -9.28 -17.72
N ARG A 120 -10.31 -9.45 -16.57
CA ARG A 120 -10.94 -9.42 -15.25
C ARG A 120 -10.96 -8.00 -14.68
N VAL A 121 -12.02 -7.71 -13.95
CA VAL A 121 -12.17 -6.47 -13.15
C VAL A 121 -12.52 -6.89 -11.74
N PHE A 122 -11.68 -6.58 -10.78
CA PHE A 122 -11.93 -6.86 -9.37
C PHE A 122 -12.39 -5.59 -8.64
N ILE A 123 -13.35 -5.73 -7.72
CA ILE A 123 -13.86 -4.65 -6.89
C ILE A 123 -13.76 -5.08 -5.42
N ASP A 124 -13.46 -4.12 -4.53
CA ASP A 124 -13.35 -4.33 -3.10
C ASP A 124 -12.34 -5.44 -2.74
N ASP A 125 -11.08 -5.25 -3.20
CA ASP A 125 -9.97 -6.19 -2.97
C ASP A 125 -10.28 -7.62 -3.43
N GLY A 126 -11.01 -7.75 -4.55
CA GLY A 126 -11.35 -9.04 -5.16
C GLY A 126 -12.59 -9.75 -4.58
N GLN A 127 -13.32 -9.12 -3.65
CA GLN A 127 -14.57 -9.68 -3.11
C GLN A 127 -15.65 -9.78 -4.19
N ILE A 128 -15.63 -8.90 -5.19
CA ILE A 128 -16.47 -8.97 -6.39
C ILE A 128 -15.54 -9.14 -7.58
N ALA A 129 -15.84 -10.10 -8.44
CA ALA A 129 -15.11 -10.36 -9.68
C ALA A 129 -16.04 -10.25 -10.90
N LEU A 130 -15.63 -9.41 -11.84
CA LEU A 130 -16.31 -9.21 -13.10
C LEU A 130 -15.39 -9.62 -14.26
N GLN A 131 -15.98 -9.97 -15.40
CA GLN A 131 -15.28 -10.20 -16.66
C GLN A 131 -15.83 -9.28 -17.74
N VAL A 132 -14.97 -8.57 -18.43
CA VAL A 132 -15.35 -7.75 -19.58
C VAL A 132 -15.88 -8.65 -20.71
N ILE A 133 -17.13 -8.45 -21.15
CA ILE A 133 -17.73 -9.25 -22.22
C ILE A 133 -17.94 -8.51 -23.53
N ARG A 134 -18.09 -7.18 -23.49
CA ARG A 134 -18.17 -6.32 -24.67
C ARG A 134 -17.89 -4.85 -24.31
N LYS A 135 -17.55 -4.07 -25.33
CA LYS A 135 -17.40 -2.62 -25.24
C LYS A 135 -18.49 -1.99 -26.11
N ASP A 136 -19.16 -0.97 -25.58
CA ASP A 136 -20.25 -0.25 -26.26
C ASP A 136 -20.00 1.26 -26.15
N GLY A 137 -19.20 1.77 -27.11
CA GLY A 137 -18.70 3.15 -27.07
C GLY A 137 -17.83 3.38 -25.83
N ASP A 138 -18.22 4.35 -24.99
CA ASP A 138 -17.53 4.70 -23.74
C ASP A 138 -17.95 3.81 -22.55
N GLN A 139 -18.81 2.82 -22.78
CA GLN A 139 -19.30 1.90 -21.76
C GLN A 139 -18.62 0.54 -21.90
N THR A 140 -18.27 -0.04 -20.77
CA THR A 140 -17.75 -1.41 -20.68
C THR A 140 -18.82 -2.29 -20.04
N VAL A 141 -19.21 -3.36 -20.74
CA VAL A 141 -20.18 -4.32 -20.20
C VAL A 141 -19.42 -5.48 -19.61
N CYS A 142 -19.70 -5.75 -18.36
CA CYS A 142 -19.08 -6.81 -17.59
C CYS A 142 -20.13 -7.84 -17.15
N LYS A 143 -19.73 -9.11 -17.16
CA LYS A 143 -20.48 -10.21 -16.53
C LYS A 143 -19.97 -10.40 -15.10
N VAL A 144 -20.89 -10.55 -14.16
CA VAL A 144 -20.56 -10.89 -12.77
C VAL A 144 -20.11 -12.34 -12.69
N VAL A 145 -18.85 -12.57 -12.28
CA VAL A 145 -18.26 -13.90 -12.07
C VAL A 145 -18.35 -14.31 -10.59
N VAL A 146 -18.08 -13.36 -9.70
CA VAL A 146 -18.30 -13.50 -8.25
C VAL A 146 -19.11 -12.31 -7.80
N GLY A 147 -20.31 -12.55 -7.28
CA GLY A 147 -21.22 -11.52 -6.80
C GLY A 147 -20.92 -11.10 -5.37
N GLY A 148 -21.54 -10.00 -4.95
CA GLY A 148 -21.39 -9.47 -3.60
C GLY A 148 -22.01 -8.07 -3.43
N PRO A 149 -22.04 -7.52 -2.21
CA PRO A 149 -22.58 -6.20 -1.94
C PRO A 149 -21.67 -5.11 -2.55
N LEU A 150 -22.25 -4.31 -3.43
CA LEU A 150 -21.54 -3.21 -4.11
C LEU A 150 -21.64 -1.94 -3.26
N HIS A 151 -20.50 -1.51 -2.70
CA HIS A 151 -20.43 -0.30 -1.88
C HIS A 151 -19.74 0.86 -2.59
N SER A 152 -20.15 2.08 -2.30
CA SER A 152 -19.58 3.31 -2.82
C SER A 152 -18.09 3.44 -2.57
N ASN A 153 -17.35 4.02 -3.53
CA ASN A 153 -15.95 4.39 -3.43
C ASN A 153 -14.96 3.21 -3.23
N LYS A 154 -15.39 1.96 -3.49
CA LYS A 154 -14.52 0.79 -3.42
C LYS A 154 -13.48 0.80 -4.54
N GLY A 155 -12.30 0.21 -4.26
CA GLY A 155 -11.22 0.08 -5.24
C GLY A 155 -11.59 -0.81 -6.40
N ILE A 156 -11.07 -0.48 -7.57
CA ILE A 156 -11.07 -1.34 -8.77
C ILE A 156 -9.63 -1.77 -9.02
N ASN A 157 -9.42 -3.07 -9.24
CA ASN A 157 -8.17 -3.65 -9.67
C ASN A 157 -8.32 -4.26 -11.07
N LEU A 158 -7.33 -4.08 -11.91
CA LEU A 158 -7.32 -4.48 -13.32
C LEU A 158 -6.08 -5.32 -13.62
N PRO A 159 -6.02 -6.59 -13.15
CA PRO A 159 -4.80 -7.39 -13.16
C PRO A 159 -4.27 -7.69 -14.55
N ASP A 160 -5.17 -7.76 -15.54
CA ASP A 160 -4.85 -8.13 -16.92
C ASP A 160 -4.65 -6.90 -17.83
N THR A 161 -4.84 -5.67 -17.30
CA THR A 161 -4.89 -4.43 -18.08
C THR A 161 -3.64 -3.58 -17.87
N THR A 162 -3.05 -3.13 -18.96
CA THR A 162 -2.02 -2.08 -18.91
C THR A 162 -2.70 -0.71 -18.80
N ILE A 163 -2.76 -0.17 -17.60
CA ILE A 163 -3.38 1.14 -17.35
C ILE A 163 -2.52 2.29 -17.85
N SER A 164 -3.14 3.29 -18.48
CA SER A 164 -2.46 4.46 -19.05
C SER A 164 -2.26 5.61 -18.08
N ILE A 165 -2.82 5.54 -16.86
CA ILE A 165 -2.63 6.59 -15.83
C ILE A 165 -1.16 6.63 -15.40
N PRO A 166 -0.55 7.83 -15.28
CA PRO A 166 0.77 7.97 -14.67
C PRO A 166 0.79 7.44 -13.23
N SER A 167 1.90 6.81 -12.82
CA SER A 167 2.05 6.31 -11.44
C SER A 167 2.13 7.43 -10.40
N ILE A 168 2.54 8.63 -10.80
CA ILE A 168 2.54 9.82 -9.96
C ILE A 168 1.43 10.73 -10.47
N THR A 169 0.35 10.80 -9.72
CA THR A 169 -0.80 11.66 -10.03
C THR A 169 -0.52 13.13 -9.67
N GLU A 170 -1.39 14.04 -10.11
CA GLU A 170 -1.30 15.46 -9.69
C GLU A 170 -1.34 15.58 -8.16
N ARG A 171 -2.22 14.82 -7.51
CA ARG A 171 -2.31 14.77 -6.05
C ARG A 171 -1.02 14.24 -5.39
N ASP A 172 -0.38 13.26 -6.02
CA ASP A 172 0.90 12.75 -5.50
C ASP A 172 2.00 13.81 -5.60
N TRP A 173 2.03 14.62 -6.65
CA TRP A 173 2.97 15.74 -6.75
C TRP A 173 2.77 16.77 -5.63
N GLU A 174 1.53 17.10 -5.24
CA GLU A 174 1.27 17.93 -4.06
C GLU A 174 1.85 17.29 -2.79
N CYS A 175 1.69 15.95 -2.64
CA CYS A 175 2.25 15.22 -1.51
C CYS A 175 3.78 15.17 -1.54
N VAL A 176 4.41 15.08 -2.72
CA VAL A 176 5.87 15.16 -2.88
C VAL A 176 6.39 16.52 -2.45
N ASP A 177 5.76 17.61 -2.91
CA ASP A 177 6.16 18.95 -2.54
C ASP A 177 5.99 19.21 -1.03
N TRP A 178 4.89 18.69 -0.46
CA TRP A 178 4.67 18.69 0.98
C TRP A 178 5.77 17.92 1.72
N ALA A 179 6.16 16.76 1.24
CA ALA A 179 7.20 15.91 1.82
C ALA A 179 8.58 16.60 1.79
N ILE A 180 8.91 17.29 0.70
CA ILE A 180 10.12 18.10 0.57
C ILE A 180 10.11 19.22 1.62
N GLN A 181 9.01 19.96 1.71
CA GLN A 181 8.85 21.07 2.64
C GLN A 181 8.99 20.63 4.12
N HIS A 182 8.48 19.46 4.44
CA HIS A 182 8.49 18.89 5.80
C HIS A 182 9.69 17.99 6.08
N LYS A 183 10.62 17.85 5.12
CA LYS A 183 11.88 17.10 5.26
C LYS A 183 11.66 15.66 5.75
N VAL A 184 10.77 14.93 5.09
CA VAL A 184 10.64 13.48 5.35
C VAL A 184 11.89 12.75 4.85
N ASP A 185 12.16 11.57 5.39
CA ASP A 185 13.38 10.81 5.07
C ASP A 185 13.19 9.91 3.84
N PHE A 186 11.96 9.41 3.64
CA PHE A 186 11.61 8.48 2.57
C PHE A 186 10.30 8.88 1.89
N LEU A 187 10.21 8.60 0.58
CA LEU A 187 8.96 8.59 -0.17
C LEU A 187 8.75 7.22 -0.79
N ALA A 188 7.63 6.58 -0.46
CA ALA A 188 7.21 5.33 -1.08
C ALA A 188 6.29 5.64 -2.25
N LEU A 189 6.64 5.12 -3.44
CA LEU A 189 5.88 5.28 -4.67
C LEU A 189 5.03 4.04 -4.91
N SER A 190 3.70 4.22 -4.94
CA SER A 190 2.72 3.15 -5.19
C SER A 190 2.59 2.82 -6.68
N PHE A 191 2.19 1.59 -6.95
CA PHE A 191 1.89 1.07 -8.30
C PHE A 191 3.02 1.29 -9.30
N VAL A 192 4.27 1.12 -8.85
CA VAL A 192 5.46 1.21 -9.72
C VAL A 192 5.43 0.11 -10.78
N ARG A 193 5.65 0.48 -12.05
CA ARG A 193 5.65 -0.44 -13.20
C ARG A 193 7.00 -0.47 -13.91
N SER A 194 7.81 0.57 -13.75
CA SER A 194 9.11 0.68 -14.43
C SER A 194 10.13 1.52 -13.67
N ALA A 195 11.41 1.41 -14.06
CA ALA A 195 12.49 2.21 -13.50
C ALA A 195 12.38 3.70 -13.84
N GLU A 196 11.75 4.02 -14.98
CA GLU A 196 11.55 5.39 -15.45
C GLU A 196 10.71 6.20 -14.47
N GLU A 197 9.68 5.58 -13.86
CA GLU A 197 8.82 6.22 -12.86
C GLU A 197 9.61 6.58 -11.59
N ILE A 198 10.50 5.70 -11.14
CA ILE A 198 11.42 5.98 -10.03
C ILE A 198 12.38 7.12 -10.38
N ASN A 199 12.95 7.07 -11.58
CA ASN A 199 13.90 8.09 -12.04
C ASN A 199 13.22 9.47 -12.20
N LEU A 200 11.96 9.50 -12.61
CA LEU A 200 11.16 10.72 -12.69
C LEU A 200 11.03 11.38 -11.31
N LEU A 201 10.63 10.61 -10.28
CA LEU A 201 10.54 11.10 -8.91
C LEU A 201 11.91 11.56 -8.38
N LYS A 202 12.95 10.74 -8.55
CA LYS A 202 14.32 11.08 -8.13
C LYS A 202 14.85 12.34 -8.81
N SER A 203 14.53 12.54 -10.08
CA SER A 203 14.91 13.78 -10.81
C SER A 203 14.25 15.01 -10.21
N HIS A 204 12.96 14.93 -9.83
CA HIS A 204 12.26 16.04 -9.17
C HIS A 204 12.88 16.35 -7.80
N LEU A 205 13.09 15.32 -6.98
CA LEU A 205 13.74 15.47 -5.66
C LEU A 205 15.14 16.06 -5.75
N GLY A 206 15.94 15.61 -6.73
CA GLY A 206 17.29 16.14 -6.97
C GLY A 206 17.29 17.61 -7.39
N LYS A 207 16.33 18.05 -8.22
CA LYS A 207 16.16 19.46 -8.58
C LYS A 207 15.78 20.33 -7.38
N ALA A 208 15.04 19.78 -6.43
CA ALA A 208 14.69 20.44 -5.18
C ALA A 208 15.84 20.43 -4.15
N GLY A 209 16.97 19.79 -4.43
CA GLY A 209 18.15 19.74 -3.54
C GLY A 209 17.91 18.93 -2.27
N THR A 210 17.09 17.90 -2.32
CA THR A 210 16.77 17.05 -1.17
C THR A 210 17.40 15.67 -1.27
N ASP A 211 17.69 15.06 -0.10
CA ASP A 211 18.24 13.70 0.03
C ASP A 211 17.17 12.62 0.31
N ILE A 212 15.89 12.94 0.12
CA ILE A 212 14.78 12.00 0.34
C ILE A 212 15.00 10.73 -0.48
N LYS A 213 14.93 9.58 0.17
CA LYS A 213 15.12 8.28 -0.47
C LYS A 213 13.82 7.74 -1.04
N VAL A 214 13.88 7.13 -2.22
CA VAL A 214 12.70 6.60 -2.92
C VAL A 214 12.57 5.10 -2.68
N VAL A 215 11.43 4.71 -2.12
CA VAL A 215 11.02 3.32 -1.90
C VAL A 215 10.03 2.93 -3.01
N ALA A 216 10.35 1.92 -3.82
CA ALA A 216 9.40 1.40 -4.82
C ALA A 216 8.50 0.34 -4.19
N LYS A 217 7.19 0.50 -4.34
CA LYS A 217 6.20 -0.50 -3.91
C LYS A 217 5.91 -1.47 -5.05
N ILE A 218 6.13 -2.75 -4.79
CA ILE A 218 5.82 -3.83 -5.73
C ILE A 218 4.42 -4.33 -5.41
N GLU A 219 3.47 -3.97 -6.27
CA GLU A 219 2.02 -4.13 -6.06
C GLU A 219 1.31 -4.77 -7.26
N THR A 220 1.99 -4.85 -8.42
CA THR A 220 1.37 -5.28 -9.68
C THR A 220 2.19 -6.34 -10.39
N PRO A 221 1.55 -7.21 -11.23
CA PRO A 221 2.27 -8.16 -12.08
C PRO A 221 3.25 -7.48 -13.04
N GLN A 222 2.93 -6.26 -13.50
CA GLN A 222 3.79 -5.48 -14.41
C GLN A 222 5.13 -5.13 -13.74
N ALA A 223 5.13 -4.78 -12.44
CA ALA A 223 6.36 -4.54 -11.68
C ALA A 223 7.29 -5.77 -11.69
N LEU A 224 6.73 -6.98 -11.68
CA LEU A 224 7.52 -8.22 -11.67
C LEU A 224 8.25 -8.46 -12.99
N THR A 225 7.70 -7.96 -14.10
CA THR A 225 8.34 -8.06 -15.43
C THR A 225 9.60 -7.19 -15.51
N HIS A 226 9.62 -6.06 -14.80
CA HIS A 226 10.72 -5.09 -14.77
C HIS A 226 11.43 -5.04 -13.41
N LEU A 227 11.29 -6.09 -12.58
CA LEU A 227 11.64 -6.09 -11.18
C LEU A 227 13.10 -5.68 -10.92
N GLU A 228 14.05 -6.23 -11.68
CA GLU A 228 15.49 -5.98 -11.44
C GLU A 228 15.86 -4.52 -11.73
N SER A 229 15.32 -3.93 -12.82
CA SER A 229 15.54 -2.52 -13.15
C SER A 229 14.89 -1.57 -12.13
N ILE A 230 13.70 -1.90 -11.65
CA ILE A 230 13.02 -1.15 -10.57
C ILE A 230 13.86 -1.17 -9.30
N ILE A 231 14.35 -2.36 -8.88
CA ILE A 231 15.19 -2.50 -7.69
C ILE A 231 16.48 -1.69 -7.83
N GLN A 232 17.14 -1.74 -8.98
CA GLN A 232 18.37 -0.97 -9.22
C GLN A 232 18.14 0.54 -9.13
N ALA A 233 17.05 1.04 -9.69
CA ALA A 233 16.70 2.46 -9.69
C ALA A 233 16.29 2.98 -8.30
N SER A 234 15.74 2.11 -7.44
CA SER A 234 15.20 2.46 -6.12
C SER A 234 16.28 2.54 -5.03
N ASP A 235 15.97 3.19 -3.91
CA ASP A 235 16.81 3.19 -2.71
C ASP A 235 16.42 2.06 -1.75
N ALA A 236 15.14 1.65 -1.77
CA ALA A 236 14.61 0.47 -1.08
C ALA A 236 13.38 -0.05 -1.81
N ILE A 237 12.97 -1.27 -1.49
CA ILE A 237 11.79 -1.93 -2.05
C ILE A 237 10.79 -2.23 -0.93
N LEU A 238 9.50 -2.08 -1.22
CA LEU A 238 8.41 -2.49 -0.34
C LEU A 238 7.52 -3.52 -1.07
N VAL A 239 7.42 -4.71 -0.51
CA VAL A 239 6.52 -5.76 -0.97
C VAL A 239 5.16 -5.54 -0.34
N ALA A 240 4.21 -4.98 -1.09
CA ALA A 240 2.85 -4.69 -0.63
C ALA A 240 1.93 -5.89 -0.92
N ARG A 241 1.97 -6.89 -0.04
CA ARG A 241 1.32 -8.19 -0.25
C ARG A 241 -0.19 -8.12 -0.41
N GLY A 242 -0.83 -7.12 0.20
CA GLY A 242 -2.28 -6.89 0.08
C GLY A 242 -2.69 -6.59 -1.36
N ASP A 243 -2.12 -5.53 -1.94
CA ASP A 243 -2.41 -5.13 -3.32
C ASP A 243 -1.93 -6.20 -4.31
N LEU A 244 -0.74 -6.77 -4.10
CA LEU A 244 -0.21 -7.82 -4.95
C LEU A 244 -1.10 -9.08 -4.96
N GLY A 245 -1.68 -9.46 -3.80
CA GLY A 245 -2.59 -10.61 -3.68
C GLY A 245 -3.97 -10.40 -4.29
N VAL A 246 -4.34 -9.16 -4.62
CA VAL A 246 -5.55 -8.87 -5.41
C VAL A 246 -5.24 -8.95 -6.91
N GLU A 247 -4.04 -8.53 -7.30
CA GLU A 247 -3.61 -8.47 -8.71
C GLU A 247 -3.15 -9.83 -9.26
N MET A 248 -2.87 -10.82 -8.41
CA MET A 248 -2.39 -12.14 -8.84
C MET A 248 -2.91 -13.25 -7.93
N ASP A 249 -2.56 -14.50 -8.26
CA ASP A 249 -2.94 -15.64 -7.42
C ASP A 249 -2.32 -15.50 -6.02
N LEU A 250 -3.18 -15.49 -5.01
CA LEU A 250 -2.76 -15.37 -3.61
C LEU A 250 -1.72 -16.43 -3.20
N ALA A 251 -1.80 -17.63 -3.80
CA ALA A 251 -0.84 -18.71 -3.54
C ALA A 251 0.59 -18.39 -4.04
N GLU A 252 0.73 -17.49 -5.02
CA GLU A 252 2.03 -17.09 -5.57
C GLU A 252 2.72 -16.00 -4.72
N VAL A 253 1.95 -15.20 -3.97
CA VAL A 253 2.46 -14.04 -3.22
C VAL A 253 3.64 -14.39 -2.29
N PRO A 254 3.62 -15.49 -1.49
CA PRO A 254 4.76 -15.85 -0.64
C PRO A 254 6.03 -16.16 -1.43
N ILE A 255 5.89 -16.80 -2.60
CA ILE A 255 7.04 -17.14 -3.47
C ILE A 255 7.62 -15.89 -4.11
N ILE A 256 6.75 -14.99 -4.54
CA ILE A 256 7.14 -13.70 -5.12
C ILE A 256 7.85 -12.83 -4.07
N GLN A 257 7.34 -12.75 -2.84
CA GLN A 257 8.02 -12.09 -1.73
C GLN A 257 9.45 -12.61 -1.58
N LYS A 258 9.65 -13.92 -1.53
CA LYS A 258 10.98 -14.54 -1.43
C LYS A 258 11.87 -14.19 -2.62
N LYS A 259 11.33 -14.24 -3.83
CA LYS A 259 12.06 -13.87 -5.05
C LYS A 259 12.52 -12.40 -5.01
N ILE A 260 11.63 -11.48 -4.63
CA ILE A 260 11.95 -10.06 -4.49
C ILE A 260 13.06 -9.87 -3.45
N THR A 261 12.90 -10.47 -2.26
CA THR A 261 13.89 -10.37 -1.18
C THR A 261 15.26 -10.88 -1.61
N LEU A 262 15.34 -12.02 -2.29
CA LEU A 262 16.58 -12.58 -2.82
C LEU A 262 17.27 -11.66 -3.84
N ILE A 263 16.49 -11.03 -4.74
CA ILE A 263 17.05 -10.10 -5.73
C ILE A 263 17.53 -8.82 -5.04
N CYS A 264 16.75 -8.26 -4.10
CA CYS A 264 17.16 -7.10 -3.32
C CYS A 264 18.48 -7.34 -2.59
N ARG A 265 18.62 -8.47 -1.91
CA ARG A 265 19.87 -8.86 -1.24
C ARG A 265 21.05 -8.96 -2.20
N ARG A 266 20.85 -9.60 -3.36
CA ARG A 266 21.90 -9.70 -4.40
C ARG A 266 22.35 -8.33 -4.89
N LEU A 267 21.44 -7.36 -4.99
CA LEU A 267 21.69 -6.01 -5.47
C LEU A 267 22.07 -5.03 -4.35
N GLY A 268 22.12 -5.48 -3.09
CA GLY A 268 22.45 -4.64 -1.93
C GLY A 268 21.40 -3.57 -1.66
N LYS A 269 20.10 -3.85 -1.93
CA LYS A 269 18.98 -2.94 -1.71
C LYS A 269 18.13 -3.39 -0.53
N PRO A 270 17.80 -2.49 0.42
CA PRO A 270 16.90 -2.82 1.51
C PRO A 270 15.52 -3.25 1.01
N VAL A 271 14.92 -4.24 1.70
CA VAL A 271 13.58 -4.73 1.40
C VAL A 271 12.67 -4.69 2.63
N ILE A 272 11.47 -4.17 2.44
CA ILE A 272 10.41 -4.04 3.44
C ILE A 272 9.29 -5.02 3.09
N VAL A 273 8.84 -5.82 4.05
CA VAL A 273 7.63 -6.64 3.90
C VAL A 273 6.48 -5.96 4.62
N ALA A 274 5.37 -5.78 3.91
CA ALA A 274 4.25 -4.97 4.35
C ALA A 274 2.89 -5.64 4.14
N THR A 275 1.89 -5.11 4.81
CA THR A 275 0.47 -5.48 4.79
C THR A 275 0.17 -6.83 5.44
N GLN A 276 -0.90 -6.85 6.23
CA GLN A 276 -1.43 -8.04 6.92
C GLN A 276 -0.37 -8.77 7.78
N MET A 277 0.57 -8.03 8.38
CA MET A 277 1.60 -8.63 9.24
C MET A 277 0.99 -9.15 10.56
N LEU A 278 0.20 -8.31 11.23
CA LEU A 278 -0.53 -8.62 12.46
C LEU A 278 -1.97 -8.10 12.37
N GLN A 279 -2.64 -8.34 11.25
CA GLN A 279 -3.96 -7.80 10.92
C GLN A 279 -5.01 -8.02 12.01
N SER A 280 -5.00 -9.19 12.67
CA SER A 280 -5.92 -9.49 13.76
C SER A 280 -5.77 -8.53 14.95
N MET A 281 -4.57 -7.96 15.14
CA MET A 281 -4.28 -7.04 16.24
C MET A 281 -4.90 -5.64 16.05
N ILE A 282 -5.54 -5.35 14.92
CA ILE A 282 -6.44 -4.20 14.82
C ILE A 282 -7.54 -4.27 15.89
N GLY A 283 -8.11 -5.45 16.09
CA GLY A 283 -9.19 -5.68 17.06
C GLY A 283 -8.83 -6.54 18.26
N SER A 284 -7.74 -7.32 18.19
CA SER A 284 -7.30 -8.27 19.22
C SER A 284 -6.01 -7.80 19.92
N PRO A 285 -5.87 -8.00 21.23
CA PRO A 285 -4.63 -7.68 21.95
C PRO A 285 -3.48 -8.67 21.71
N VAL A 286 -3.73 -9.75 20.96
CA VAL A 286 -2.76 -10.82 20.62
C VAL A 286 -2.88 -11.21 19.16
N ALA A 287 -1.74 -11.51 18.54
CA ALA A 287 -1.67 -12.01 17.17
C ALA A 287 -2.08 -13.49 17.08
N THR A 288 -2.49 -13.92 15.92
CA THR A 288 -2.68 -15.33 15.60
C THR A 288 -1.34 -16.06 15.44
N ARG A 289 -1.34 -17.39 15.54
CA ARG A 289 -0.14 -18.20 15.27
C ARG A 289 0.34 -18.07 13.82
N ALA A 290 -0.60 -17.94 12.88
CA ALA A 290 -0.28 -17.77 11.46
C ALA A 290 0.47 -16.45 11.22
N GLU A 291 0.01 -15.34 11.80
CA GLU A 291 0.68 -14.03 11.70
C GLU A 291 2.06 -14.05 12.34
N VAL A 292 2.22 -14.65 13.52
CA VAL A 292 3.53 -14.80 14.17
C VAL A 292 4.48 -15.60 13.27
N SER A 293 3.99 -16.69 12.66
CA SER A 293 4.78 -17.51 11.73
C SER A 293 5.15 -16.74 10.46
N ASP A 294 4.23 -15.91 9.93
CA ASP A 294 4.45 -15.10 8.74
C ASP A 294 5.52 -14.02 8.97
N VAL A 295 5.42 -13.27 10.06
CA VAL A 295 6.45 -12.29 10.45
C VAL A 295 7.82 -12.97 10.64
N ALA A 296 7.87 -14.09 11.37
CA ALA A 296 9.11 -14.82 11.57
C ALA A 296 9.70 -15.31 10.24
N ASN A 297 8.86 -15.80 9.30
CA ASN A 297 9.30 -16.25 7.99
C ASN A 297 9.88 -15.10 7.15
N ALA A 298 9.26 -13.91 7.16
CA ALA A 298 9.81 -12.74 6.50
C ALA A 298 11.20 -12.36 7.05
N ILE A 299 11.40 -12.44 8.36
CA ILE A 299 12.68 -12.15 9.01
C ILE A 299 13.72 -13.23 8.68
N MET A 300 13.34 -14.52 8.65
CA MET A 300 14.20 -15.61 8.21
C MET A 300 14.63 -15.48 6.75
N ASP A 301 13.80 -14.88 5.89
CA ASP A 301 14.17 -14.52 4.53
C ASP A 301 15.18 -13.36 4.47
N LEU A 302 15.56 -12.79 5.63
CA LEU A 302 16.46 -11.65 5.79
C LEU A 302 15.92 -10.36 5.18
N THR A 303 14.63 -10.09 5.41
CA THR A 303 14.00 -8.81 5.19
C THR A 303 14.63 -7.74 6.11
N ASP A 304 14.89 -6.53 5.59
CA ASP A 304 15.48 -5.43 6.36
C ASP A 304 14.49 -4.74 7.27
N ALA A 305 13.21 -4.72 6.88
CA ALA A 305 12.14 -4.12 7.67
C ALA A 305 10.80 -4.83 7.50
N VAL A 306 9.95 -4.70 8.53
CA VAL A 306 8.54 -5.09 8.49
C VAL A 306 7.66 -3.88 8.82
N MET A 307 6.51 -3.76 8.16
CA MET A 307 5.63 -2.60 8.30
C MET A 307 4.26 -2.98 8.83
N LEU A 308 3.84 -2.29 9.89
CA LEU A 308 2.49 -2.27 10.44
C LEU A 308 1.67 -1.14 9.79
N SER A 309 0.47 -1.44 9.35
CA SER A 309 -0.45 -0.53 8.66
C SER A 309 -1.63 -0.13 9.57
N GLY A 310 -2.77 -0.78 9.40
CA GLY A 310 -3.96 -0.56 10.21
C GLY A 310 -3.77 -0.88 11.68
N GLU A 311 -2.88 -1.82 12.00
CA GLU A 311 -2.57 -2.28 13.35
C GLU A 311 -2.14 -1.13 14.28
N THR A 312 -1.40 -0.17 13.73
CA THR A 312 -0.94 1.01 14.48
C THR A 312 -1.73 2.27 14.18
N ALA A 313 -2.23 2.43 12.95
CA ALA A 313 -2.93 3.65 12.53
C ALA A 313 -4.33 3.79 13.17
N VAL A 314 -5.11 2.70 13.19
CA VAL A 314 -6.51 2.68 13.64
C VAL A 314 -6.81 1.54 14.61
N GLY A 315 -5.85 0.63 14.84
CA GLY A 315 -6.00 -0.51 15.75
C GLY A 315 -6.19 -0.09 17.20
N LYS A 316 -6.84 -0.95 17.97
CA LYS A 316 -7.08 -0.74 19.40
C LYS A 316 -5.82 -0.91 20.26
N TYR A 317 -4.78 -1.55 19.72
CA TYR A 317 -3.61 -1.99 20.49
C TYR A 317 -2.28 -1.64 19.79
N PRO A 318 -2.04 -0.37 19.35
CA PRO A 318 -0.89 0.00 18.53
C PRO A 318 0.46 -0.34 19.18
N LEU A 319 0.60 -0.06 20.49
CA LEU A 319 1.82 -0.37 21.23
C LEU A 319 2.08 -1.88 21.35
N LYS A 320 1.00 -2.68 21.57
CA LYS A 320 1.14 -4.14 21.63
C LYS A 320 1.52 -4.74 20.27
N ALA A 321 1.02 -4.16 19.18
CA ALA A 321 1.40 -4.60 17.84
C ALA A 321 2.90 -4.35 17.58
N ALA A 322 3.40 -3.17 17.91
CA ALA A 322 4.83 -2.85 17.79
C ALA A 322 5.70 -3.76 18.69
N ASP A 323 5.31 -3.97 19.96
CA ASP A 323 6.01 -4.88 20.87
C ASP A 323 6.00 -6.33 20.38
N THR A 324 4.88 -6.78 19.80
CA THR A 324 4.77 -8.13 19.22
C THR A 324 5.77 -8.34 18.09
N ILE A 325 5.85 -7.39 17.13
CA ILE A 325 6.88 -7.45 16.07
C ILE A 325 8.27 -7.50 16.66
N ARG A 326 8.58 -6.62 17.61
CA ARG A 326 9.89 -6.57 18.27
C ARG A 326 10.25 -7.91 18.92
N ARG A 327 9.32 -8.54 19.61
CA ARG A 327 9.52 -9.84 20.25
C ARG A 327 9.75 -10.95 19.24
N ILE A 328 8.95 -11.00 18.16
CA ILE A 328 9.13 -11.98 17.09
C ILE A 328 10.51 -11.78 16.44
N ALA A 329 10.89 -10.56 16.11
CA ALA A 329 12.19 -10.25 15.54
C ALA A 329 13.34 -10.68 16.46
N SER A 330 13.26 -10.34 17.73
CA SER A 330 14.30 -10.72 18.72
C SER A 330 14.48 -12.23 18.85
N VAL A 331 13.41 -13.01 18.84
CA VAL A 331 13.47 -14.48 18.93
C VAL A 331 13.99 -15.07 17.62
N THR A 332 13.49 -14.58 16.48
CA THR A 332 13.84 -15.12 15.16
C THR A 332 15.30 -14.83 14.79
N GLU A 333 15.78 -13.61 15.03
CA GLU A 333 17.18 -13.24 14.74
C GLU A 333 18.21 -13.98 15.59
N ASN A 334 17.84 -14.47 16.76
CA ASN A 334 18.70 -15.34 17.58
C ASN A 334 18.80 -16.77 17.02
N PHE A 335 17.86 -17.15 16.16
CA PHE A 335 17.83 -18.47 15.53
C PHE A 335 18.57 -18.49 14.20
N VAL A 336 18.60 -17.37 13.44
CA VAL A 336 19.24 -17.21 12.12
C VAL A 336 20.67 -16.69 12.28
#